data_29409d82efe4269febb3cc4e2b66abed
#
_entry.id   29409d82efe4269febb3cc4e2b66abed
#
_cell.length_a   1.000
_cell.length_b   1.000
_cell.length_c   1.000
_cell.angle_alpha   90.00
_cell.angle_beta   90.00
_cell.angle_gamma   90.00
#
_symmetry.space_group_name_H-M   'P 1'
#
loop_
_entity.id
_entity.type
_entity.pdbx_description
1 polymer ?
#
loop_
_entity_poly.entity_id
_entity_poly.type
_entity_poly.pdbx_seq_one_letter_code
_entity_poly.pdbx_strand_id
1 'polypeptide(L)'
;MMYRCCECGNLFEEGEQAVWYENQGECHGVTAMERFSGCPLCHDDYEEVYQCKECGDWHSEDELYDGWCEKCLRETINYDTFFEYCEANKDENYLDMFVMCYLLNCDDVPKYPSFEFHQLMVETYKRRVADAKLLGGRFDFLADCIRFIMDDDGYSGRENYAYWLNNRKVVK
;
A
#
# COMPACT_ATOMS: atom_id res chain seq x y z
N MET A 1 3.14 -22.92 3.72
CA MET A 1 2.59 -21.94 2.77
C MET A 1 1.09 -21.92 2.99
N MET A 2 0.46 -20.74 2.97
CA MET A 2 -0.99 -20.62 3.21
C MET A 2 -1.69 -20.22 1.92
N TYR A 3 -2.88 -20.76 1.68
CA TYR A 3 -3.68 -20.50 0.49
C TYR A 3 -5.09 -20.05 0.87
N ARG A 4 -5.68 -19.24 0.01
CA ARG A 4 -7.08 -18.80 0.10
C ARG A 4 -7.82 -19.22 -1.16
N CYS A 5 -8.96 -19.87 -1.02
CA CYS A 5 -9.83 -20.18 -2.14
C CYS A 5 -10.44 -18.91 -2.72
N CYS A 6 -10.36 -18.75 -4.04
CA CYS A 6 -10.90 -17.58 -4.75
C CYS A 6 -12.43 -17.50 -4.69
N GLU A 7 -13.13 -18.64 -4.54
CA GLU A 7 -14.60 -18.69 -4.54
C GLU A 7 -15.18 -18.65 -3.13
N CYS A 8 -14.77 -19.56 -2.24
CA CYS A 8 -15.36 -19.67 -0.90
C CYS A 8 -14.56 -18.98 0.22
N GLY A 9 -13.38 -18.44 -0.08
CA GLY A 9 -12.53 -17.75 0.90
C GLY A 9 -11.88 -18.67 1.95
N ASN A 10 -12.03 -20.00 1.84
CA ASN A 10 -11.43 -20.94 2.79
C ASN A 10 -9.90 -20.83 2.78
N LEU A 11 -9.31 -20.73 3.98
CA LEU A 11 -7.87 -20.78 4.18
C LEU A 11 -7.43 -22.21 4.47
N PHE A 12 -6.33 -22.64 3.84
CA PHE A 12 -5.77 -23.98 4.03
C PHE A 12 -4.26 -23.99 3.80
N GLU A 13 -3.57 -24.97 4.38
CA GLU A 13 -2.13 -25.11 4.25
C GLU A 13 -1.72 -25.91 3.01
N GLU A 14 -0.45 -25.77 2.65
CA GLU A 14 0.18 -26.58 1.61
C GLU A 14 0.04 -28.06 1.94
N GLY A 15 -0.46 -28.83 0.99
CA GLY A 15 -0.71 -30.28 1.14
C GLY A 15 -2.16 -30.63 1.53
N GLU A 16 -3.01 -29.64 1.88
CA GLU A 16 -4.42 -29.85 2.18
C GLU A 16 -5.33 -29.72 0.94
N GLN A 17 -4.75 -29.36 -0.23
CA GLN A 17 -5.51 -29.23 -1.49
C GLN A 17 -6.22 -30.54 -1.84
N ALA A 18 -7.47 -30.44 -2.25
CA ALA A 18 -8.16 -31.54 -2.90
C ALA A 18 -7.46 -31.86 -4.23
N VAL A 19 -7.24 -33.14 -4.47
CA VAL A 19 -6.62 -33.64 -5.73
C VAL A 19 -7.57 -34.62 -6.37
N TRP A 20 -7.87 -34.41 -7.65
CA TRP A 20 -8.70 -35.33 -8.43
C TRP A 20 -8.10 -35.52 -9.83
N TYR A 21 -8.59 -36.52 -10.54
CA TYR A 21 -8.16 -36.84 -11.88
C TYR A 21 -9.37 -36.90 -12.81
N GLU A 22 -9.26 -36.25 -13.96
CA GLU A 22 -10.27 -36.25 -14.99
C GLU A 22 -9.76 -36.95 -16.24
N ASN A 23 -10.68 -37.72 -16.88
CA ASN A 23 -10.41 -38.41 -18.12
C ASN A 23 -10.53 -37.40 -19.28
N GLN A 24 -9.42 -37.12 -19.94
CA GLN A 24 -9.32 -36.20 -21.09
C GLN A 24 -9.53 -36.94 -22.44
N GLY A 25 -9.92 -38.23 -22.41
CA GLY A 25 -10.17 -39.04 -23.57
C GLY A 25 -9.12 -40.14 -23.79
N GLU A 26 -9.31 -40.91 -24.86
CA GLU A 26 -8.37 -41.96 -25.25
C GLU A 26 -7.55 -41.54 -26.47
N CYS A 27 -6.22 -41.75 -26.38
CA CYS A 27 -5.31 -41.61 -27.49
C CYS A 27 -4.53 -42.91 -27.66
N HIS A 28 -4.67 -43.59 -28.83
CA HIS A 28 -4.03 -44.87 -29.14
C HIS A 28 -4.29 -46.00 -28.11
N GLY A 29 -5.53 -46.05 -27.56
CA GLY A 29 -5.92 -47.07 -26.58
C GLY A 29 -5.38 -46.81 -25.15
N VAL A 30 -4.81 -45.62 -24.88
CA VAL A 30 -4.39 -45.21 -23.55
C VAL A 30 -5.28 -44.05 -23.09
N THR A 31 -5.91 -44.22 -21.93
CA THR A 31 -6.70 -43.17 -21.30
C THR A 31 -5.78 -42.06 -20.79
N ALA A 32 -5.97 -40.83 -21.26
CA ALA A 32 -5.28 -39.66 -20.77
C ALA A 32 -6.00 -39.15 -19.50
N MET A 33 -5.32 -39.24 -18.36
CA MET A 33 -5.80 -38.72 -17.09
C MET A 33 -5.03 -37.43 -16.75
N GLU A 34 -5.77 -36.34 -16.56
CA GLU A 34 -5.19 -35.09 -16.11
C GLU A 34 -5.41 -34.90 -14.61
N ARG A 35 -4.39 -34.43 -13.92
CA ARG A 35 -4.42 -34.17 -12.49
C ARG A 35 -4.83 -32.73 -12.25
N PHE A 36 -5.84 -32.54 -11.44
CA PHE A 36 -6.29 -31.22 -10.96
C PHE A 36 -6.05 -31.11 -9.46
N SER A 37 -5.92 -29.88 -8.99
CA SER A 37 -5.89 -29.54 -7.57
C SER A 37 -6.68 -28.27 -7.33
N GLY A 38 -7.34 -28.21 -6.19
CA GLY A 38 -8.19 -27.08 -5.83
C GLY A 38 -8.46 -26.99 -4.34
N CYS A 39 -9.30 -26.06 -3.97
CA CYS A 39 -9.76 -25.89 -2.61
C CYS A 39 -10.29 -27.21 -2.02
N PRO A 40 -9.93 -27.58 -0.76
CA PRO A 40 -10.40 -28.81 -0.15
C PRO A 40 -11.92 -28.86 0.09
N LEU A 41 -12.62 -27.69 0.05
CA LEU A 41 -14.07 -27.61 0.28
C LEU A 41 -14.90 -27.55 -0.98
N CYS A 42 -14.51 -26.72 -1.97
CA CYS A 42 -15.32 -26.49 -3.18
C CYS A 42 -14.63 -26.90 -4.48
N HIS A 43 -13.37 -27.30 -4.42
CA HIS A 43 -12.54 -27.70 -5.56
C HIS A 43 -12.19 -26.56 -6.53
N ASP A 44 -12.54 -25.31 -6.22
CA ASP A 44 -12.20 -24.14 -7.03
C ASP A 44 -10.75 -23.74 -6.88
N ASP A 45 -10.34 -22.78 -7.73
CA ASP A 45 -9.02 -22.20 -7.76
C ASP A 45 -8.66 -21.52 -6.42
N TYR A 46 -7.37 -21.42 -6.17
CA TYR A 46 -6.83 -20.83 -4.96
C TYR A 46 -5.57 -20.03 -5.28
N GLU A 47 -5.29 -19.07 -4.42
CA GLU A 47 -4.12 -18.21 -4.47
C GLU A 47 -3.27 -18.33 -3.22
N GLU A 48 -1.98 -18.05 -3.33
CA GLU A 48 -1.10 -17.94 -2.19
C GLU A 48 -1.37 -16.63 -1.44
N VAL A 49 -1.39 -16.70 -0.10
CA VAL A 49 -1.66 -15.53 0.74
C VAL A 49 -0.60 -15.37 1.82
N TYR A 50 -0.37 -14.12 2.20
CA TYR A 50 0.63 -13.67 3.16
C TYR A 50 -0.01 -12.85 4.27
N GLN A 51 0.58 -12.86 5.45
CA GLN A 51 0.05 -12.06 6.57
C GLN A 51 0.53 -10.62 6.50
N CYS A 52 -0.40 -9.69 6.72
CA CYS A 52 -0.04 -8.31 7.00
C CYS A 52 0.77 -8.23 8.30
N LYS A 53 1.86 -7.49 8.30
CA LYS A 53 2.78 -7.32 9.45
C LYS A 53 2.10 -6.68 10.66
N GLU A 54 1.06 -5.90 10.48
CA GLU A 54 0.38 -5.17 11.55
C GLU A 54 -0.87 -5.89 12.06
N CYS A 55 -1.85 -6.15 11.19
CA CYS A 55 -3.10 -6.77 11.63
C CYS A 55 -3.06 -8.31 11.67
N GLY A 56 -2.12 -8.95 10.96
CA GLY A 56 -2.04 -10.40 10.85
C GLY A 56 -3.08 -11.03 9.91
N ASP A 57 -3.92 -10.23 9.24
CA ASP A 57 -4.87 -10.73 8.25
C ASP A 57 -4.15 -11.25 7.00
N TRP A 58 -4.80 -12.21 6.32
CA TRP A 58 -4.26 -12.84 5.13
C TRP A 58 -4.68 -12.10 3.86
N HIS A 59 -3.71 -11.79 3.00
CA HIS A 59 -3.87 -11.05 1.76
C HIS A 59 -3.10 -11.73 0.63
N SER A 60 -3.53 -11.56 -0.62
CA SER A 60 -2.72 -11.90 -1.78
C SER A 60 -1.48 -11.01 -1.88
N GLU A 61 -0.50 -11.41 -2.67
CA GLU A 61 0.77 -10.67 -2.81
C GLU A 61 0.53 -9.25 -3.34
N ASP A 62 -0.39 -9.08 -4.29
CA ASP A 62 -0.74 -7.80 -4.91
C ASP A 62 -1.56 -6.86 -4.00
N GLU A 63 -2.12 -7.38 -2.91
CA GLU A 63 -2.80 -6.59 -1.86
C GLU A 63 -1.83 -6.10 -0.78
N LEU A 64 -0.55 -6.51 -0.82
CA LEU A 64 0.44 -6.15 0.18
C LEU A 64 1.55 -5.24 -0.40
N TYR A 65 1.83 -4.17 0.30
CA TYR A 65 2.88 -3.20 0.02
C TYR A 65 4.01 -3.40 1.03
N ASP A 66 5.08 -4.05 0.62
CA ASP A 66 6.22 -4.43 1.50
C ASP A 66 5.77 -5.08 2.83
N GLY A 67 4.71 -5.91 2.76
CA GLY A 67 4.14 -6.65 3.90
C GLY A 67 3.07 -5.91 4.69
N TRP A 68 2.59 -4.75 4.23
CA TRP A 68 1.49 -4.00 4.82
C TRP A 68 0.25 -4.07 3.94
N CYS A 69 -0.92 -4.38 4.47
CA CYS A 69 -2.16 -4.19 3.74
C CYS A 69 -2.52 -2.71 3.63
N GLU A 70 -3.30 -2.35 2.61
CA GLU A 70 -3.69 -0.96 2.34
C GLU A 70 -4.28 -0.26 3.56
N LYS A 71 -5.16 -0.95 4.30
CA LYS A 71 -5.82 -0.40 5.48
C LYS A 71 -4.80 -0.03 6.56
N CYS A 72 -3.92 -0.97 6.92
CA CYS A 72 -2.92 -0.73 7.96
C CYS A 72 -1.91 0.33 7.53
N LEU A 73 -1.50 0.32 6.26
CA LEU A 73 -0.60 1.35 5.72
C LEU A 73 -1.23 2.74 5.84
N ARG A 74 -2.49 2.88 5.45
CA ARG A 74 -3.26 4.13 5.57
C ARG A 74 -3.34 4.64 7.01
N GLU A 75 -3.55 3.73 7.98
CA GLU A 75 -3.67 4.08 9.41
C GLU A 75 -2.35 4.59 10.02
N THR A 76 -1.19 4.27 9.41
CA THR A 76 0.11 4.80 9.86
C THR A 76 0.34 6.24 9.41
N ILE A 77 -0.38 6.74 8.41
CA ILE A 77 -0.19 8.07 7.85
C ILE A 77 -0.83 9.10 8.78
N ASN A 78 0.00 9.85 9.46
CA ASN A 78 -0.37 11.01 10.26
C ASN A 78 0.61 12.16 9.97
N TYR A 79 0.43 13.32 10.59
CA TYR A 79 1.28 14.48 10.34
C TYR A 79 2.77 14.20 10.58
N ASP A 80 3.07 13.55 11.70
CA ASP A 80 4.47 13.31 12.09
C ASP A 80 5.13 12.32 11.13
N THR A 81 4.47 11.20 10.84
CA THR A 81 5.01 10.19 9.90
C THR A 81 5.11 10.72 8.48
N PHE A 82 4.16 11.55 8.05
CA PHE A 82 4.23 12.16 6.72
C PHE A 82 5.41 13.14 6.61
N PHE A 83 5.63 13.98 7.61
CA PHE A 83 6.77 14.89 7.62
C PHE A 83 8.09 14.16 7.68
N GLU A 84 8.21 13.12 8.53
CA GLU A 84 9.41 12.28 8.58
C GLU A 84 9.70 11.62 7.23
N TYR A 85 8.66 11.14 6.54
CA TYR A 85 8.79 10.57 5.21
C TYR A 85 9.26 11.60 4.17
N CYS A 86 8.64 12.78 4.13
CA CYS A 86 9.05 13.85 3.24
C CYS A 86 10.49 14.31 3.51
N GLU A 87 10.90 14.41 4.78
CA GLU A 87 12.24 14.79 5.16
C GLU A 87 13.28 13.74 4.75
N ALA A 88 12.96 12.46 4.94
CA ALA A 88 13.83 11.36 4.56
C ALA A 88 14.03 11.26 3.03
N ASN A 89 13.04 11.69 2.25
CA ASN A 89 13.02 11.60 0.80
C ASN A 89 13.04 12.98 0.11
N LYS A 90 13.50 14.00 0.77
CA LYS A 90 13.49 15.39 0.27
C LYS A 90 14.26 15.63 -1.03
N ASP A 91 15.19 14.72 -1.37
CA ASP A 91 15.94 14.77 -2.63
C ASP A 91 15.18 14.10 -3.80
N GLU A 92 14.02 13.48 -3.52
CA GLU A 92 13.13 12.91 -4.54
C GLU A 92 12.27 14.02 -5.15
N ASN A 93 12.46 14.28 -6.44
CA ASN A 93 11.83 15.40 -7.15
C ASN A 93 10.30 15.43 -7.03
N TYR A 94 9.64 14.27 -6.96
CA TYR A 94 8.18 14.21 -6.88
C TYR A 94 7.63 14.68 -5.53
N LEU A 95 8.34 14.42 -4.42
CA LEU A 95 7.96 14.91 -3.09
C LEU A 95 8.15 16.43 -3.01
N ASP A 96 9.27 16.93 -3.50
CA ASP A 96 9.51 18.36 -3.61
C ASP A 96 8.43 19.04 -4.46
N MET A 97 8.10 18.46 -5.62
CA MET A 97 7.02 18.98 -6.49
C MET A 97 5.67 18.99 -5.78
N PHE A 98 5.30 17.92 -5.08
CA PHE A 98 4.04 17.86 -4.34
C PHE A 98 3.98 18.96 -3.27
N VAL A 99 5.03 19.07 -2.44
CA VAL A 99 5.10 20.07 -1.38
C VAL A 99 5.05 21.48 -1.97
N MET A 100 5.84 21.77 -2.98
CA MET A 100 5.97 23.11 -3.53
C MET A 100 4.75 23.51 -4.37
N CYS A 101 4.30 22.67 -5.28
CA CYS A 101 3.18 23.01 -6.15
C CYS A 101 1.84 22.90 -5.45
N TYR A 102 1.64 21.87 -4.64
CA TYR A 102 0.34 21.58 -4.04
C TYR A 102 0.14 22.26 -2.68
N LEU A 103 1.12 22.20 -1.81
CA LEU A 103 1.02 22.75 -0.45
C LEU A 103 1.45 24.21 -0.37
N LEU A 104 2.55 24.57 -1.00
CA LEU A 104 3.11 25.92 -0.93
C LEU A 104 2.69 26.84 -2.06
N ASN A 105 2.17 26.29 -3.14
CA ASN A 105 1.76 27.04 -4.33
C ASN A 105 2.92 27.86 -4.91
N CYS A 106 4.10 27.25 -4.98
CA CYS A 106 5.32 27.83 -5.53
C CYS A 106 5.66 27.19 -6.88
N ASP A 107 6.12 28.00 -7.83
CA ASP A 107 6.51 27.53 -9.16
C ASP A 107 7.97 27.00 -9.19
N ASP A 108 8.80 27.41 -8.24
CA ASP A 108 10.19 26.97 -8.10
C ASP A 108 10.37 26.10 -6.84
N VAL A 109 11.12 24.99 -6.98
CA VAL A 109 11.46 24.08 -5.88
C VAL A 109 12.79 24.50 -5.27
N PRO A 110 12.81 25.24 -4.14
CA PRO A 110 14.04 25.55 -3.44
C PRO A 110 14.54 24.33 -2.66
N LYS A 111 15.86 24.14 -2.59
CA LYS A 111 16.46 23.17 -1.67
C LYS A 111 16.51 23.79 -0.27
N TYR A 112 15.66 23.27 0.63
CA TYR A 112 15.64 23.69 2.02
C TYR A 112 16.44 22.72 2.90
N PRO A 113 17.21 23.20 3.88
CA PRO A 113 17.67 22.37 4.99
C PRO A 113 16.48 21.79 5.76
N SER A 114 16.62 20.58 6.32
CA SER A 114 15.55 19.82 6.98
C SER A 114 14.69 20.62 7.97
N PHE A 115 15.32 21.44 8.79
CA PHE A 115 14.63 22.24 9.80
C PHE A 115 13.77 23.36 9.18
N GLU A 116 14.30 24.05 8.19
CA GLU A 116 13.57 25.13 7.49
C GLU A 116 12.41 24.58 6.68
N PHE A 117 12.59 23.40 6.09
CA PHE A 117 11.52 22.70 5.37
C PHE A 117 10.37 22.34 6.30
N HIS A 118 10.66 21.74 7.45
CA HIS A 118 9.64 21.39 8.45
C HIS A 118 8.87 22.63 8.95
N GLN A 119 9.57 23.72 9.28
CA GLN A 119 8.94 24.97 9.68
C GLN A 119 8.03 25.52 8.58
N LEU A 120 8.50 25.55 7.34
CA LEU A 120 7.74 26.02 6.20
C LEU A 120 6.45 25.22 6.00
N MET A 121 6.52 23.90 6.14
CA MET A 121 5.36 23.01 6.07
C MET A 121 4.32 23.32 7.15
N VAL A 122 4.76 23.46 8.40
CA VAL A 122 3.88 23.78 9.54
C VAL A 122 3.23 25.16 9.38
N GLU A 123 3.97 26.16 8.96
CA GLU A 123 3.45 27.51 8.74
C GLU A 123 2.48 27.56 7.59
N THR A 124 2.76 26.85 6.50
CA THR A 124 1.86 26.76 5.35
C THR A 124 0.55 26.05 5.72
N TYR A 125 0.65 24.96 6.47
CA TYR A 125 -0.54 24.29 6.98
C TYR A 125 -1.43 25.23 7.80
N LYS A 126 -0.84 25.94 8.77
CA LYS A 126 -1.59 26.91 9.60
C LYS A 126 -2.28 27.97 8.77
N ARG A 127 -1.57 28.52 7.77
CA ARG A 127 -2.11 29.52 6.84
C ARG A 127 -3.29 28.94 6.04
N ARG A 128 -3.13 27.76 5.42
CA ARG A 128 -4.18 27.12 4.62
C ARG A 128 -5.42 26.81 5.44
N VAL A 129 -5.27 26.37 6.69
CA VAL A 129 -6.41 26.16 7.61
C VAL A 129 -7.13 27.47 7.90
N ALA A 130 -6.41 28.57 8.10
CA ALA A 130 -7.01 29.89 8.34
C ALA A 130 -7.75 30.41 7.10
N ASP A 131 -7.16 30.28 5.92
CA ASP A 131 -7.78 30.70 4.65
C ASP A 131 -9.05 29.88 4.35
N ALA A 132 -9.03 28.57 4.56
CA ALA A 132 -10.21 27.73 4.37
C ALA A 132 -11.36 28.11 5.30
N LYS A 133 -11.08 28.45 6.56
CA LYS A 133 -12.10 28.94 7.50
C LYS A 133 -12.73 30.26 7.06
N LEU A 134 -11.93 31.19 6.55
CA LEU A 134 -12.40 32.49 6.03
C LEU A 134 -13.32 32.33 4.81
N LEU A 135 -13.05 31.35 3.97
CA LEU A 135 -13.83 31.06 2.76
C LEU A 135 -15.03 30.14 3.02
N GLY A 136 -15.29 29.75 4.29
CA GLY A 136 -16.37 28.84 4.65
C GLY A 136 -16.14 27.39 4.22
N GLY A 137 -14.92 27.06 3.82
CA GLY A 137 -14.48 25.73 3.43
C GLY A 137 -13.76 24.97 4.55
N ARG A 138 -13.41 23.72 4.26
CA ARG A 138 -12.60 22.88 5.13
C ARG A 138 -11.35 22.47 4.36
N PHE A 139 -10.20 22.80 4.91
CA PHE A 139 -8.92 22.30 4.41
C PHE A 139 -8.51 21.10 5.27
N ASP A 140 -8.40 19.95 4.63
CA ASP A 140 -7.97 18.71 5.29
C ASP A 140 -6.62 18.28 4.70
N PHE A 141 -5.56 18.83 5.26
CA PHE A 141 -4.19 18.56 4.85
C PHE A 141 -3.83 17.07 4.99
N LEU A 142 -4.31 16.42 6.04
CA LEU A 142 -4.03 15.00 6.25
C LEU A 142 -4.69 14.13 5.18
N ALA A 143 -5.91 14.46 4.78
CA ALA A 143 -6.59 13.77 3.68
C ALA A 143 -5.81 13.90 2.37
N ASP A 144 -5.23 15.07 2.08
CA ASP A 144 -4.40 15.28 0.90
C ASP A 144 -3.08 14.50 0.98
N CYS A 145 -2.45 14.44 2.16
CA CYS A 145 -1.25 13.62 2.38
C CYS A 145 -1.53 12.12 2.19
N ILE A 146 -2.65 11.64 2.74
CA ILE A 146 -3.09 10.26 2.57
C ILE A 146 -3.34 9.98 1.08
N ARG A 147 -4.05 10.87 0.40
CA ARG A 147 -4.32 10.73 -1.03
C ARG A 147 -3.02 10.67 -1.84
N PHE A 148 -2.08 11.55 -1.56
CA PHE A 148 -0.78 11.57 -2.25
C PHE A 148 -0.01 10.25 -2.14
N ILE A 149 -0.03 9.61 -0.96
CA ILE A 149 0.64 8.31 -0.75
C ILE A 149 -0.19 7.15 -1.32
N MET A 150 -1.52 7.20 -1.16
CA MET A 150 -2.40 6.05 -1.40
C MET A 150 -3.04 6.03 -2.79
N ASP A 151 -3.29 7.18 -3.40
CA ASP A 151 -3.99 7.31 -4.69
C ASP A 151 -2.95 7.54 -5.81
N ASP A 152 -2.16 6.54 -6.07
CA ASP A 152 -0.99 6.60 -6.94
C ASP A 152 -1.35 6.70 -8.42
N ASP A 153 -1.14 7.86 -9.01
CA ASP A 153 -1.19 8.07 -10.47
C ASP A 153 0.17 7.78 -11.15
N GLY A 154 0.93 6.78 -10.68
CA GLY A 154 2.13 6.27 -11.36
C GLY A 154 3.45 6.42 -10.63
N TYR A 155 3.47 6.65 -9.34
CA TYR A 155 4.70 6.83 -8.54
C TYR A 155 4.91 5.78 -7.45
N SER A 156 4.31 4.62 -7.50
CA SER A 156 4.51 3.58 -6.45
C SER A 156 4.53 4.16 -5.01
N GLY A 157 3.65 5.12 -4.74
CA GLY A 157 3.65 5.88 -3.48
C GLY A 157 3.48 4.97 -2.26
N ARG A 158 2.63 3.96 -2.39
CA ARG A 158 2.36 2.97 -1.34
C ARG A 158 3.58 2.12 -1.04
N GLU A 159 4.24 1.59 -2.07
CA GLU A 159 5.44 0.76 -1.94
C GLU A 159 6.60 1.57 -1.35
N ASN A 160 6.82 2.78 -1.85
CA ASN A 160 7.87 3.66 -1.35
C ASN A 160 7.64 4.03 0.12
N TYR A 161 6.41 4.35 0.49
CA TYR A 161 6.07 4.66 1.87
C TYR A 161 6.19 3.43 2.79
N ALA A 162 5.70 2.27 2.35
CA ALA A 162 5.81 1.02 3.09
C ALA A 162 7.26 0.60 3.29
N TYR A 163 8.09 0.71 2.23
CA TYR A 163 9.51 0.46 2.31
C TYR A 163 10.21 1.40 3.31
N TRP A 164 9.92 2.71 3.24
CA TRP A 164 10.45 3.67 4.20
C TRP A 164 10.02 3.34 5.63
N LEU A 165 8.74 3.02 5.84
CA LEU A 165 8.18 2.69 7.15
C LEU A 165 8.90 1.49 7.80
N ASN A 166 9.22 0.47 6.99
CA ASN A 166 9.96 -0.72 7.45
C ASN A 166 11.43 -0.41 7.78
N ASN A 167 12.03 0.55 7.10
CA ASN A 167 13.46 0.87 7.21
C ASN A 167 13.76 2.09 8.09
N ARG A 168 12.74 2.83 8.52
CA ARG A 168 12.95 4.00 9.37
C ARG A 168 13.58 3.61 10.70
N LYS A 169 14.61 4.34 11.08
CA LYS A 169 15.20 4.21 12.42
C LYS A 169 14.25 4.88 13.42
N VAL A 170 13.53 4.08 14.18
CA VAL A 170 12.79 4.61 15.33
C VAL A 170 13.85 5.15 16.31
N VAL A 171 14.04 6.45 16.34
CA VAL A 171 14.84 7.12 17.37
C VAL A 171 14.02 6.98 18.66
N LYS A 172 14.45 6.05 19.52
CA LYS A 172 13.88 5.87 20.86
C LYS A 172 14.38 6.96 21.78
#